data_9ba80c30ec0acd2cd3becc7662cfa1ee
#
_entry.id   9ba80c30ec0acd2cd3becc7662cfa1ee
#
_cell.length_a   1.000
_cell.length_b   1.000
_cell.length_c   1.000
_cell.angle_alpha   90.00
_cell.angle_beta   90.00
_cell.angle_gamma   90.00
#
_symmetry.space_group_name_H-M   'P 1'
#
loop_
_entity.id
_entity.type
_entity.pdbx_description
1 polymer ?
#
loop_
_entity_poly.entity_id
_entity_poly.type
_entity_poly.pdbx_seq_one_letter_code
_entity_poly.pdbx_strand_id
1 'polypeptide(L)'
;MKKRSIALLLCVILLLTGCGQSQSPETEATEAPTTEAPVTETTILETEPTEPASLLHSGLREDGTFNEGTLFIGDSMTCILVQDYLTPMGLIGDANYMGKYGAQITAFFGGVTMDTNVTIGKCAYRPEHEGMTYEEIAVALGEQVTAIYMMFGTNYTYNAYADMYIELVDFLLETCPNATVYLQLIPHGNEEIVRFKIVNEWIKEAYGHYVELGQERVQLIDTFTAIGINHDEGWIHLNSVGNENWYNAIVDYAKANNIPE
;
A
#
# COMPACT_ATOMS: atom_id res chain seq x y z
N MET A 1 -9.04 -12.01 -32.32
CA MET A 1 -8.88 -13.07 -31.33
C MET A 1 -7.55 -13.77 -31.57
N LYS A 2 -6.51 -13.46 -30.80
CA LYS A 2 -5.20 -14.16 -30.84
C LYS A 2 -5.00 -14.79 -29.49
N LYS A 3 -5.04 -16.13 -29.45
CA LYS A 3 -4.77 -16.97 -28.27
C LYS A 3 -3.28 -16.85 -27.95
N ARG A 4 -2.94 -16.35 -26.78
CA ARG A 4 -1.58 -16.44 -26.22
C ARG A 4 -1.47 -17.74 -25.44
N SER A 5 -0.66 -18.66 -25.95
CA SER A 5 -0.32 -19.92 -25.30
C SER A 5 0.71 -19.62 -24.19
N ILE A 6 0.37 -19.93 -22.95
CA ILE A 6 1.27 -19.93 -21.83
C ILE A 6 2.06 -21.24 -21.88
N ALA A 7 3.35 -21.16 -22.11
CA ALA A 7 4.27 -22.29 -22.07
C ALA A 7 4.65 -22.54 -20.61
N LEU A 8 4.16 -23.66 -20.07
CA LEU A 8 4.51 -24.19 -18.75
C LEU A 8 5.92 -24.79 -18.82
N LEU A 9 6.92 -24.13 -18.22
CA LEU A 9 8.26 -24.66 -18.12
C LEU A 9 8.41 -25.52 -16.85
N LEU A 10 8.31 -26.85 -17.01
CA LEU A 10 8.56 -27.83 -15.93
C LEU A 10 10.10 -27.97 -15.78
N CYS A 11 10.68 -27.47 -14.68
CA CYS A 11 12.03 -27.81 -14.27
C CYS A 11 12.02 -29.11 -13.46
N VAL A 12 12.56 -30.17 -14.06
CA VAL A 12 12.84 -31.44 -13.41
C VAL A 12 14.16 -31.32 -12.65
N ILE A 13 14.11 -31.39 -11.32
CA ILE A 13 15.32 -31.47 -10.47
C ILE A 13 15.68 -32.95 -10.30
N LEU A 14 16.81 -33.34 -10.88
CA LEU A 14 17.47 -34.64 -10.68
C LEU A 14 18.22 -34.66 -9.33
N LEU A 15 17.75 -35.51 -8.43
CA LEU A 15 18.43 -35.88 -7.21
C LEU A 15 19.60 -36.83 -7.56
N LEU A 16 20.84 -36.44 -7.33
CA LEU A 16 21.99 -37.32 -7.28
C LEU A 16 22.42 -37.51 -5.82
N THR A 17 22.16 -38.71 -5.33
CA THR A 17 22.70 -39.26 -4.08
C THR A 17 24.18 -39.63 -4.29
N GLY A 18 25.05 -39.05 -3.50
CA GLY A 18 26.46 -39.42 -3.40
C GLY A 18 26.84 -39.74 -1.95
N CYS A 19 26.93 -41.01 -1.59
CA CYS A 19 27.58 -41.50 -0.38
C CYS A 19 29.08 -41.34 -0.50
N GLY A 20 29.71 -40.74 0.52
CA GLY A 20 31.16 -40.71 0.71
C GLY A 20 31.50 -40.73 2.18
N GLN A 21 31.83 -41.93 2.70
CA GLN A 21 32.48 -42.11 4.01
C GLN A 21 33.94 -41.67 3.91
N SER A 22 34.42 -40.90 4.89
CA SER A 22 35.84 -40.80 5.17
C SER A 22 36.11 -40.68 6.67
N GLN A 23 37.00 -41.50 7.12
CA GLN A 23 37.43 -41.79 8.46
C GLN A 23 38.15 -40.61 9.14
N SER A 24 37.97 -40.51 10.46
CA SER A 24 38.81 -39.72 11.38
C SER A 24 40.18 -40.31 11.54
N PRO A 25 41.21 -39.51 11.88
CA PRO A 25 42.23 -39.93 12.79
C PRO A 25 42.15 -39.18 14.14
N GLU A 26 42.25 -39.97 15.20
CA GLU A 26 42.56 -39.53 16.55
C GLU A 26 43.89 -38.81 16.58
N THR A 27 43.96 -37.70 17.34
CA THR A 27 45.23 -37.12 17.76
C THR A 27 45.14 -36.74 19.23
N GLU A 28 46.11 -37.22 19.97
CA GLU A 28 46.31 -37.14 21.41
C GLU A 28 46.22 -35.74 22.03
N ALA A 29 45.72 -35.73 23.23
CA ALA A 29 45.69 -34.60 24.15
C ALA A 29 47.10 -34.27 24.65
N THR A 30 47.52 -33.01 24.54
CA THR A 30 48.64 -32.45 25.28
C THR A 30 48.09 -31.37 26.18
N GLU A 31 48.18 -31.60 27.49
CA GLU A 31 47.87 -30.63 28.55
C GLU A 31 48.90 -29.48 28.50
N ALA A 32 48.39 -28.23 28.49
CA ALA A 32 49.19 -27.03 28.71
C ALA A 32 48.61 -26.24 29.89
N PRO A 33 49.42 -25.52 30.66
CA PRO A 33 49.13 -25.08 32.05
C PRO A 33 48.14 -23.90 32.07
N THR A 34 47.28 -23.98 33.04
CA THR A 34 46.27 -22.97 33.41
C THR A 34 46.98 -21.72 33.94
N THR A 35 46.89 -20.62 33.21
CA THR A 35 47.19 -19.27 33.71
C THR A 35 45.86 -18.58 33.99
N GLU A 36 45.56 -18.33 35.26
CA GLU A 36 44.42 -17.54 35.67
C GLU A 36 44.59 -16.09 35.21
N ALA A 37 43.73 -15.64 34.34
CA ALA A 37 43.60 -14.24 33.94
C ALA A 37 42.58 -13.53 34.88
N PRO A 38 42.79 -12.26 35.23
CA PRO A 38 41.90 -11.54 36.14
C PRO A 38 40.53 -11.39 35.54
N VAL A 39 39.51 -11.72 36.36
CA VAL A 39 38.08 -11.52 36.05
C VAL A 39 37.82 -10.03 36.03
N THR A 40 37.67 -9.47 34.83
CA THR A 40 37.12 -8.14 34.63
C THR A 40 35.59 -8.28 34.69
N GLU A 41 34.97 -7.75 35.75
CA GLU A 41 33.52 -7.61 35.83
C GLU A 41 33.06 -6.74 34.68
N THR A 42 32.56 -7.38 33.63
CA THR A 42 31.84 -6.69 32.57
C THR A 42 30.43 -6.39 33.09
N THR A 43 30.19 -5.14 33.47
CA THR A 43 28.85 -4.65 33.73
C THR A 43 28.05 -4.81 32.44
N ILE A 44 27.20 -5.83 32.38
CA ILE A 44 26.21 -5.99 31.32
C ILE A 44 25.21 -4.88 31.53
N LEU A 45 25.29 -3.82 30.72
CA LEU A 45 24.19 -2.90 30.58
C LEU A 45 23.03 -3.74 29.96
N GLU A 46 22.03 -4.04 30.82
CA GLU A 46 20.73 -4.51 30.32
C GLU A 46 20.19 -3.42 29.41
N THR A 47 20.35 -3.59 28.10
CA THR A 47 19.59 -2.86 27.13
C THR A 47 18.16 -3.36 27.25
N GLU A 48 17.25 -2.47 27.69
CA GLU A 48 15.82 -2.74 27.64
C GLU A 48 15.49 -3.28 26.22
N PRO A 49 14.65 -4.33 26.11
CA PRO A 49 14.24 -4.83 24.83
C PRO A 49 13.53 -3.71 24.09
N THR A 50 14.17 -3.15 23.07
CA THR A 50 13.54 -2.22 22.15
C THR A 50 12.42 -3.01 21.48
N GLU A 51 11.17 -2.64 21.69
CA GLU A 51 10.06 -3.22 20.95
C GLU A 51 10.40 -3.15 19.46
N PRO A 52 10.14 -4.22 18.68
CA PRO A 52 10.40 -4.18 17.25
C PRO A 52 9.64 -2.99 16.67
N ALA A 53 10.35 -2.12 15.96
CA ALA A 53 9.73 -0.99 15.30
C ALA A 53 8.55 -1.49 14.43
N SER A 54 7.41 -0.82 14.52
CA SER A 54 6.25 -1.16 13.68
C SER A 54 6.69 -1.14 12.22
N LEU A 55 6.31 -2.19 11.48
CA LEU A 55 6.51 -2.24 10.03
C LEU A 55 5.49 -1.38 9.27
N LEU A 56 4.53 -0.81 10.00
CA LEU A 56 3.46 0.00 9.44
C LEU A 56 3.84 1.48 9.51
N HIS A 57 3.55 2.21 8.45
CA HIS A 57 3.72 3.66 8.36
C HIS A 57 2.42 4.31 7.90
N SER A 58 2.05 5.43 8.52
CA SER A 58 0.87 6.20 8.14
C SER A 58 1.19 7.36 7.18
N GLY A 59 2.43 7.78 7.13
CA GLY A 59 2.84 8.98 6.40
C GLY A 59 2.24 10.29 6.96
N LEU A 60 1.59 10.24 8.13
CA LEU A 60 1.02 11.41 8.81
C LEU A 60 2.01 11.98 9.80
N ARG A 61 2.31 13.28 9.68
CA ARG A 61 3.08 14.05 10.65
C ARG A 61 2.24 14.42 11.87
N GLU A 62 2.89 14.81 12.96
CA GLU A 62 2.21 15.25 14.19
C GLU A 62 1.26 16.44 13.97
N ASP A 63 1.55 17.30 13.01
CA ASP A 63 0.70 18.44 12.64
C ASP A 63 -0.49 18.07 11.76
N GLY A 64 -0.64 16.79 11.40
CA GLY A 64 -1.70 16.27 10.56
C GLY A 64 -1.43 16.39 9.06
N THR A 65 -0.28 16.91 8.63
CA THR A 65 0.10 16.92 7.20
C THR A 65 0.67 15.57 6.79
N PHE A 66 0.68 15.29 5.47
CA PHE A 66 1.31 14.08 4.94
C PHE A 66 2.75 14.34 4.51
N ASN A 67 3.64 13.38 4.79
CA ASN A 67 5.05 13.44 4.42
C ASN A 67 5.31 13.01 2.97
N GLU A 68 6.55 13.15 2.51
CA GLU A 68 7.01 12.80 1.17
C GLU A 68 6.96 11.30 0.85
N GLY A 69 6.94 10.44 1.88
CA GLY A 69 6.77 9.00 1.75
C GLY A 69 5.32 8.57 1.50
N THR A 70 4.37 9.50 1.55
CA THR A 70 2.96 9.20 1.31
C THR A 70 2.62 9.27 -0.18
N LEU A 71 1.81 8.30 -0.65
CA LEU A 71 1.29 8.26 -2.02
C LEU A 71 -0.22 7.99 -2.01
N PHE A 72 -0.99 8.92 -2.59
CA PHE A 72 -2.42 8.72 -2.87
C PHE A 72 -2.62 8.21 -4.30
N ILE A 73 -3.37 7.10 -4.45
CA ILE A 73 -3.66 6.49 -5.75
C ILE A 73 -5.15 6.29 -5.91
N GLY A 74 -5.72 6.68 -7.06
CA GLY A 74 -7.12 6.37 -7.28
C GLY A 74 -7.76 7.03 -8.50
N ASP A 75 -9.08 7.10 -8.43
CA ASP A 75 -9.95 7.70 -9.45
C ASP A 75 -10.32 9.16 -9.12
N SER A 76 -11.48 9.62 -9.60
CA SER A 76 -11.95 10.99 -9.34
C SER A 76 -12.14 11.31 -7.85
N MET A 77 -12.41 10.31 -7.02
CA MET A 77 -12.55 10.51 -5.59
C MET A 77 -11.24 10.98 -4.97
N THR A 78 -10.12 10.31 -5.32
CA THR A 78 -8.79 10.72 -4.90
C THR A 78 -8.43 12.12 -5.43
N CYS A 79 -8.78 12.43 -6.69
CA CYS A 79 -8.56 13.78 -7.24
C CYS A 79 -9.24 14.86 -6.38
N ILE A 80 -10.50 14.64 -6.01
CA ILE A 80 -11.30 15.60 -5.24
C ILE A 80 -10.75 15.73 -3.82
N LEU A 81 -10.46 14.62 -3.14
CA LEU A 81 -9.83 14.68 -1.83
C LEU A 81 -8.57 15.55 -1.85
N VAL A 82 -7.68 15.29 -2.81
CA VAL A 82 -6.40 15.99 -2.89
C VAL A 82 -6.57 17.45 -3.32
N GLN A 83 -7.30 17.71 -4.41
CA GLN A 83 -7.36 19.05 -5.03
C GLN A 83 -8.34 19.97 -4.34
N ASP A 84 -9.50 19.44 -3.90
CA ASP A 84 -10.59 20.25 -3.40
C ASP A 84 -10.62 20.32 -1.86
N TYR A 85 -9.87 19.45 -1.17
CA TYR A 85 -9.80 19.46 0.28
C TYR A 85 -8.37 19.53 0.84
N LEU A 86 -7.52 18.50 0.65
CA LEU A 86 -6.20 18.44 1.30
C LEU A 86 -5.29 19.59 0.90
N THR A 87 -5.25 19.96 -0.37
CA THR A 87 -4.41 21.06 -0.87
C THR A 87 -4.87 22.42 -0.36
N PRO A 88 -6.15 22.84 -0.47
CA PRO A 88 -6.62 24.10 0.08
C PRO A 88 -6.47 24.22 1.60
N MET A 89 -6.57 23.11 2.32
CA MET A 89 -6.40 23.08 3.78
C MET A 89 -4.94 23.01 4.21
N GLY A 90 -4.00 22.87 3.29
CA GLY A 90 -2.58 22.71 3.58
C GLY A 90 -2.22 21.33 4.17
N LEU A 91 -3.14 20.37 4.14
CA LEU A 91 -2.98 19.05 4.75
C LEU A 91 -2.22 18.07 3.86
N ILE A 92 -2.18 18.31 2.53
CA ILE A 92 -1.46 17.42 1.60
C ILE A 92 0.05 17.35 1.89
N GLY A 93 0.62 18.41 2.47
CA GLY A 93 2.04 18.48 2.78
C GLY A 93 2.94 18.18 1.57
N ASP A 94 3.86 17.25 1.77
CA ASP A 94 4.80 16.81 0.73
C ASP A 94 4.37 15.51 0.04
N ALA A 95 3.18 14.97 0.35
CA ALA A 95 2.70 13.72 -0.24
C ALA A 95 2.69 13.72 -1.76
N ASN A 96 2.96 12.56 -2.33
CA ASN A 96 2.76 12.28 -3.75
C ASN A 96 1.30 11.87 -3.98
N TYR A 97 0.80 12.10 -5.18
CA TYR A 97 -0.55 11.70 -5.54
C TYR A 97 -0.70 11.50 -7.05
N MET A 98 -1.53 10.53 -7.42
CA MET A 98 -1.91 10.22 -8.78
C MET A 98 -3.37 9.77 -8.83
N GLY A 99 -4.22 10.60 -9.40
CA GLY A 99 -5.63 10.34 -9.58
C GLY A 99 -6.14 10.85 -10.91
N LYS A 100 -7.13 10.17 -11.48
CA LYS A 100 -7.74 10.60 -12.76
C LYS A 100 -9.24 10.38 -12.75
N TYR A 101 -9.98 11.39 -13.19
CA TYR A 101 -11.43 11.30 -13.36
C TYR A 101 -11.79 10.17 -14.34
N GLY A 102 -12.77 9.36 -13.98
CA GLY A 102 -13.22 8.23 -14.79
C GLY A 102 -12.27 7.03 -14.83
N ALA A 103 -11.14 7.08 -14.13
CA ALA A 103 -10.23 5.96 -14.08
C ALA A 103 -10.88 4.74 -13.42
N GLN A 104 -10.62 3.58 -13.99
CA GLN A 104 -10.88 2.27 -13.39
C GLN A 104 -9.57 1.71 -12.85
N ILE A 105 -9.62 0.71 -12.01
CA ILE A 105 -8.40 0.05 -11.51
C ILE A 105 -7.50 -0.45 -12.66
N THR A 106 -8.09 -0.87 -13.77
CA THR A 106 -7.36 -1.26 -15.00
C THR A 106 -6.55 -0.12 -15.63
N ALA A 107 -6.84 1.13 -15.29
CA ALA A 107 -6.08 2.27 -15.78
C ALA A 107 -4.64 2.28 -15.25
N PHE A 108 -4.39 1.63 -14.12
CA PHE A 108 -3.07 1.54 -13.54
C PHE A 108 -2.08 0.86 -14.49
N PHE A 109 -2.44 -0.33 -15.01
CA PHE A 109 -1.62 -1.09 -15.96
C PHE A 109 -1.93 -0.77 -17.42
N GLY A 110 -2.93 0.06 -17.68
CA GLY A 110 -3.44 0.36 -19.02
C GLY A 110 -2.68 1.43 -19.80
N GLY A 111 -1.55 1.92 -19.28
CA GLY A 111 -0.77 2.99 -19.91
C GLY A 111 -1.49 4.35 -19.91
N VAL A 112 -2.41 4.57 -18.99
CA VAL A 112 -3.13 5.84 -18.83
C VAL A 112 -2.20 6.86 -18.22
N THR A 113 -1.89 7.93 -18.95
CA THR A 113 -0.96 8.98 -18.49
C THR A 113 -1.65 10.06 -17.66
N MET A 114 -0.87 10.66 -16.73
CA MET A 114 -1.22 11.89 -16.04
C MET A 114 -1.01 13.06 -17.02
N ASP A 115 -2.10 13.52 -17.59
CA ASP A 115 -2.09 14.53 -18.63
C ASP A 115 -3.25 15.51 -18.42
N THR A 116 -2.94 16.81 -18.44
CA THR A 116 -3.93 17.87 -18.30
C THR A 116 -4.79 18.08 -19.53
N ASN A 117 -4.39 17.56 -20.69
CA ASN A 117 -5.05 17.78 -21.98
C ASN A 117 -6.24 16.84 -22.27
N VAL A 118 -6.67 16.04 -21.31
CA VAL A 118 -7.76 15.09 -21.57
C VAL A 118 -9.12 15.74 -21.40
N THR A 119 -9.89 15.74 -22.46
CA THR A 119 -11.21 16.38 -22.61
C THR A 119 -12.28 15.82 -21.63
N ILE A 120 -12.01 14.77 -20.87
CA ILE A 120 -12.99 14.03 -20.08
C ILE A 120 -12.61 13.94 -18.57
N GLY A 121 -11.54 14.57 -18.10
CA GLY A 121 -11.28 14.48 -16.70
C GLY A 121 -10.04 15.20 -16.22
N LYS A 122 -10.19 15.86 -15.09
CA LYS A 122 -9.06 16.42 -14.35
C LYS A 122 -8.18 15.26 -13.85
N CYS A 123 -6.87 15.48 -13.83
CA CYS A 123 -5.92 14.63 -13.12
C CYS A 123 -5.41 15.37 -11.90
N ALA A 124 -5.17 14.63 -10.82
CA ALA A 124 -4.42 15.09 -9.67
C ALA A 124 -3.07 14.37 -9.66
N TYR A 125 -1.98 15.12 -9.77
CA TYR A 125 -0.61 14.62 -9.74
C TYR A 125 0.36 15.75 -9.39
N ARG A 126 1.55 15.42 -8.93
CA ARG A 126 2.64 16.40 -8.76
C ARG A 126 3.15 16.82 -10.14
N PRO A 127 3.57 18.10 -10.34
CA PRO A 127 4.02 18.60 -11.65
C PRO A 127 5.13 17.77 -12.29
N GLU A 128 6.01 17.19 -11.50
CA GLU A 128 7.11 16.33 -11.96
C GLU A 128 6.64 15.00 -12.56
N HIS A 129 5.38 14.63 -12.35
CA HIS A 129 4.78 13.40 -12.88
C HIS A 129 3.95 13.63 -14.15
N GLU A 130 3.97 14.84 -14.72
CA GLU A 130 3.21 15.14 -15.93
C GLU A 130 3.62 14.22 -17.09
N GLY A 131 2.64 13.60 -17.72
CA GLY A 131 2.84 12.66 -18.83
C GLY A 131 3.26 11.25 -18.42
N MET A 132 3.52 10.99 -17.14
CA MET A 132 3.80 9.64 -16.64
C MET A 132 2.52 8.85 -16.45
N THR A 133 2.62 7.53 -16.56
CA THR A 133 1.54 6.61 -16.19
C THR A 133 1.50 6.37 -14.68
N TYR A 134 0.43 5.75 -14.16
CA TYR A 134 0.35 5.30 -12.78
C TYR A 134 1.53 4.38 -12.41
N GLU A 135 1.83 3.41 -13.29
CA GLU A 135 2.89 2.43 -13.10
C GLU A 135 4.27 3.13 -13.06
N GLU A 136 4.55 4.04 -14.01
CA GLU A 136 5.80 4.79 -14.06
C GLU A 136 6.02 5.66 -12.84
N ILE A 137 4.98 6.29 -12.31
CA ILE A 137 5.07 7.08 -11.06
C ILE A 137 5.39 6.18 -9.88
N ALA A 138 4.68 5.05 -9.73
CA ALA A 138 4.95 4.11 -8.64
C ALA A 138 6.39 3.58 -8.69
N VAL A 139 6.90 3.23 -9.88
CA VAL A 139 8.28 2.78 -10.08
C VAL A 139 9.29 3.89 -9.77
N ALA A 140 9.03 5.12 -10.21
CA ALA A 140 9.93 6.25 -9.98
C ALA A 140 10.06 6.61 -8.50
N LEU A 141 8.98 6.47 -7.72
CA LEU A 141 8.97 6.73 -6.29
C LEU A 141 9.58 5.57 -5.48
N GLY A 142 9.27 4.31 -5.86
CA GLY A 142 9.90 3.09 -5.37
C GLY A 142 10.03 3.02 -3.85
N GLU A 143 11.24 2.79 -3.37
CA GLU A 143 11.58 2.61 -1.94
C GLU A 143 11.32 3.87 -1.07
N GLN A 144 11.10 5.04 -1.68
CA GLN A 144 10.80 6.27 -0.95
C GLN A 144 9.38 6.25 -0.37
N VAL A 145 8.48 5.43 -0.94
CA VAL A 145 7.10 5.34 -0.49
C VAL A 145 7.01 4.48 0.75
N THR A 146 6.42 5.02 1.82
CA THR A 146 6.20 4.33 3.10
C THR A 146 4.71 4.12 3.41
N ALA A 147 3.82 4.91 2.82
CA ALA A 147 2.37 4.76 2.97
C ALA A 147 1.65 4.98 1.63
N ILE A 148 0.78 4.06 1.24
CA ILE A 148 -0.04 4.15 0.02
C ILE A 148 -1.52 4.12 0.40
N TYR A 149 -2.23 5.20 0.10
CA TYR A 149 -3.69 5.29 0.26
C TYR A 149 -4.37 5.06 -1.09
N MET A 150 -5.04 3.91 -1.25
CA MET A 150 -5.58 3.49 -2.52
C MET A 150 -7.11 3.45 -2.51
N MET A 151 -7.74 4.10 -3.50
CA MET A 151 -9.18 4.04 -3.72
C MET A 151 -9.52 4.04 -5.22
N PHE A 152 -9.99 2.90 -5.72
CA PHE A 152 -10.59 2.73 -7.04
C PHE A 152 -11.97 2.08 -6.90
N GLY A 153 -12.84 2.29 -7.88
CA GLY A 153 -14.05 1.49 -7.99
C GLY A 153 -15.33 2.28 -8.22
N THR A 154 -15.31 3.61 -8.16
CA THR A 154 -16.50 4.39 -8.50
C THR A 154 -16.87 4.26 -9.98
N ASN A 155 -15.94 3.87 -10.84
CA ASN A 155 -16.07 3.73 -12.29
C ASN A 155 -16.01 2.27 -12.77
N TYR A 156 -16.27 1.28 -11.90
CA TYR A 156 -16.13 -0.12 -12.30
C TYR A 156 -17.13 -0.59 -13.36
N THR A 157 -16.71 -1.58 -14.17
CA THR A 157 -17.53 -2.20 -15.23
C THR A 157 -17.43 -3.73 -15.31
N TYR A 158 -16.61 -4.41 -14.45
CA TYR A 158 -16.28 -5.83 -14.59
C TYR A 158 -16.45 -6.62 -13.27
N ASN A 159 -16.57 -7.95 -13.41
CA ASN A 159 -16.86 -8.87 -12.29
C ASN A 159 -15.62 -9.44 -11.57
N ALA A 160 -14.40 -9.07 -11.95
CA ALA A 160 -13.15 -9.63 -11.40
C ALA A 160 -12.35 -8.58 -10.61
N TYR A 161 -13.04 -7.76 -9.83
CA TYR A 161 -12.42 -6.60 -9.21
C TYR A 161 -11.51 -6.96 -8.03
N ALA A 162 -11.83 -8.01 -7.29
CA ALA A 162 -10.98 -8.49 -6.20
C ALA A 162 -9.60 -8.94 -6.72
N ASP A 163 -9.58 -9.73 -7.81
CA ASP A 163 -8.33 -10.17 -8.45
C ASP A 163 -7.49 -8.98 -8.94
N MET A 164 -8.14 -7.94 -9.50
CA MET A 164 -7.46 -6.72 -9.94
C MET A 164 -6.87 -5.94 -8.77
N TYR A 165 -7.55 -5.89 -7.62
CA TYR A 165 -7.00 -5.30 -6.42
C TYR A 165 -5.79 -6.07 -5.90
N ILE A 166 -5.85 -7.41 -5.91
CA ILE A 166 -4.73 -8.25 -5.52
C ILE A 166 -3.53 -8.01 -6.45
N GLU A 167 -3.73 -8.06 -7.78
CA GLU A 167 -2.68 -7.79 -8.76
C GLU A 167 -2.01 -6.41 -8.54
N LEU A 168 -2.82 -5.38 -8.28
CA LEU A 168 -2.29 -4.03 -8.03
C LEU A 168 -1.54 -3.94 -6.70
N VAL A 169 -2.06 -4.54 -5.64
CA VAL A 169 -1.40 -4.53 -4.33
C VAL A 169 -0.09 -5.31 -4.38
N ASP A 170 -0.05 -6.48 -5.05
CA ASP A 170 1.17 -7.25 -5.23
C ASP A 170 2.25 -6.43 -5.95
N PHE A 171 1.87 -5.75 -7.04
CA PHE A 171 2.76 -4.85 -7.76
C PHE A 171 3.28 -3.72 -6.85
N LEU A 172 2.41 -3.09 -6.05
CA LEU A 172 2.81 -2.01 -5.14
C LEU A 172 3.72 -2.50 -4.00
N LEU A 173 3.46 -3.69 -3.45
CA LEU A 173 4.30 -4.29 -2.40
C LEU A 173 5.70 -4.66 -2.92
N GLU A 174 5.81 -5.07 -4.19
CA GLU A 174 7.07 -5.36 -4.86
C GLU A 174 7.83 -4.07 -5.19
N THR A 175 7.15 -3.09 -5.77
CA THR A 175 7.74 -1.84 -6.26
C THR A 175 8.10 -0.89 -5.13
N CYS A 176 7.26 -0.84 -4.07
CA CYS A 176 7.43 0.01 -2.89
C CYS A 176 7.62 -0.87 -1.63
N PRO A 177 8.80 -1.48 -1.46
CA PRO A 177 9.00 -2.51 -0.42
C PRO A 177 8.88 -2.00 1.02
N ASN A 178 8.96 -0.68 1.22
CA ASN A 178 8.81 -0.05 2.53
C ASN A 178 7.37 0.39 2.83
N ALA A 179 6.45 0.27 1.85
CA ALA A 179 5.12 0.82 1.96
C ALA A 179 4.16 -0.05 2.76
N THR A 180 3.33 0.61 3.57
CA THR A 180 2.03 0.08 4.03
C THR A 180 0.97 0.48 2.99
N VAL A 181 0.20 -0.49 2.51
CA VAL A 181 -0.89 -0.25 1.54
C VAL A 181 -2.22 -0.21 2.26
N TYR A 182 -2.89 0.93 2.24
CA TYR A 182 -4.21 1.16 2.82
C TYR A 182 -5.27 1.05 1.75
N LEU A 183 -5.99 -0.07 1.74
CA LEU A 183 -7.21 -0.24 0.96
C LEU A 183 -8.33 0.57 1.62
N GLN A 184 -9.02 1.38 0.86
CA GLN A 184 -10.09 2.21 1.38
C GLN A 184 -11.42 1.77 0.78
N LEU A 185 -12.45 1.58 1.62
CA LEU A 185 -13.78 1.29 1.15
C LEU A 185 -14.36 2.53 0.46
N ILE A 186 -15.05 2.32 -0.66
CA ILE A 186 -15.70 3.42 -1.38
C ILE A 186 -16.80 4.01 -0.49
N PRO A 187 -16.79 5.33 -0.26
CA PRO A 187 -17.79 6.01 0.56
C PRO A 187 -19.21 5.75 0.07
N HIS A 188 -20.15 5.84 1.00
CA HIS A 188 -21.57 5.65 0.74
C HIS A 188 -22.09 6.74 -0.21
N GLY A 189 -22.39 6.34 -1.46
CA GLY A 189 -23.29 7.13 -2.28
C GLY A 189 -24.72 7.08 -1.76
N ASN A 190 -25.65 7.61 -2.53
CA ASN A 190 -27.07 7.37 -2.28
C ASN A 190 -27.32 5.87 -2.10
N GLU A 191 -28.30 5.50 -1.23
CA GLU A 191 -28.67 4.10 -0.99
C GLU A 191 -28.98 3.30 -2.27
N GLU A 192 -29.33 3.98 -3.35
CA GLU A 192 -29.58 3.39 -4.66
C GLU A 192 -28.29 2.90 -5.38
N ILE A 193 -27.07 3.30 -4.95
CA ILE A 193 -25.85 2.87 -5.61
C ILE A 193 -25.38 1.50 -5.06
N VAL A 194 -26.18 0.48 -5.34
CA VAL A 194 -25.86 -0.94 -5.02
C VAL A 194 -24.47 -1.34 -5.48
N ARG A 195 -23.97 -0.75 -6.58
CA ARG A 195 -22.66 -1.06 -7.13
C ARG A 195 -21.50 -0.79 -6.15
N PHE A 196 -21.55 0.26 -5.34
CA PHE A 196 -20.47 0.55 -4.38
C PHE A 196 -20.42 -0.47 -3.25
N LYS A 197 -21.56 -1.00 -2.83
CA LYS A 197 -21.60 -2.11 -1.87
C LYS A 197 -20.93 -3.36 -2.44
N ILE A 198 -21.18 -3.68 -3.72
CA ILE A 198 -20.55 -4.81 -4.40
C ILE A 198 -19.03 -4.60 -4.50
N VAL A 199 -18.57 -3.43 -4.89
CA VAL A 199 -17.14 -3.12 -4.98
C VAL A 199 -16.48 -3.20 -3.60
N ASN A 200 -17.15 -2.72 -2.56
CA ASN A 200 -16.63 -2.82 -1.19
C ASN A 200 -16.50 -4.27 -0.71
N GLU A 201 -17.39 -5.18 -1.11
CA GLU A 201 -17.20 -6.61 -0.84
C GLU A 201 -15.97 -7.18 -1.57
N TRP A 202 -15.69 -6.78 -2.79
CA TRP A 202 -14.48 -7.19 -3.50
C TRP A 202 -13.20 -6.60 -2.89
N ILE A 203 -13.24 -5.34 -2.40
CA ILE A 203 -12.11 -4.75 -1.66
C ILE A 203 -11.85 -5.54 -0.37
N LYS A 204 -12.90 -5.91 0.35
CA LYS A 204 -12.80 -6.75 1.56
C LYS A 204 -12.29 -8.16 1.24
N GLU A 205 -12.70 -8.75 0.12
CA GLU A 205 -12.20 -10.04 -0.36
C GLU A 205 -10.71 -9.96 -0.66
N ALA A 206 -10.26 -8.93 -1.38
CA ALA A 206 -8.85 -8.68 -1.62
C ALA A 206 -8.05 -8.49 -0.32
N TYR A 207 -8.58 -7.71 0.63
CA TYR A 207 -7.96 -7.57 1.95
C TYR A 207 -7.87 -8.90 2.70
N GLY A 208 -8.96 -9.71 2.68
CA GLY A 208 -9.01 -11.03 3.31
C GLY A 208 -7.92 -11.98 2.80
N HIS A 209 -7.60 -11.91 1.49
CA HIS A 209 -6.49 -12.65 0.91
C HIS A 209 -5.16 -12.32 1.61
N TYR A 210 -4.85 -11.05 1.88
CA TYR A 210 -3.62 -10.66 2.57
C TYR A 210 -3.61 -11.00 4.06
N VAL A 211 -4.77 -10.96 4.71
CA VAL A 211 -4.91 -11.44 6.10
C VAL A 211 -4.59 -12.94 6.18
N GLU A 212 -5.09 -13.76 5.25
CA GLU A 212 -4.79 -15.19 5.19
C GLU A 212 -3.29 -15.47 4.93
N LEU A 213 -2.62 -14.62 4.18
CA LEU A 213 -1.18 -14.70 3.94
C LEU A 213 -0.32 -14.17 5.10
N GLY A 214 -0.93 -13.55 6.13
CA GLY A 214 -0.21 -12.88 7.21
C GLY A 214 0.57 -11.64 6.74
N GLN A 215 0.11 -10.98 5.65
CA GLN A 215 0.73 -9.77 5.11
C GLN A 215 0.28 -8.53 5.88
N GLU A 216 1.00 -8.17 6.94
CA GLU A 216 0.66 -7.07 7.84
C GLU A 216 0.74 -5.69 7.18
N ARG A 217 1.51 -5.52 6.10
CA ARG A 217 1.63 -4.24 5.37
C ARG A 217 0.42 -3.88 4.54
N VAL A 218 -0.61 -4.75 4.44
CA VAL A 218 -1.88 -4.41 3.79
C VAL A 218 -2.93 -4.18 4.86
N GLN A 219 -3.54 -3.01 4.84
CA GLN A 219 -4.50 -2.56 5.83
C GLN A 219 -5.82 -2.16 5.15
N LEU A 220 -6.92 -2.18 5.89
CA LEU A 220 -8.24 -1.76 5.41
C LEU A 220 -8.78 -0.61 6.25
N ILE A 221 -9.12 0.51 5.62
CA ILE A 221 -9.80 1.64 6.27
C ILE A 221 -11.27 1.65 5.87
N ASP A 222 -12.17 1.57 6.84
CA ASP A 222 -13.61 1.66 6.61
C ASP A 222 -14.06 3.12 6.41
N THR A 223 -13.70 3.68 5.28
CA THR A 223 -14.15 5.02 4.85
C THR A 223 -15.64 5.03 4.49
N PHE A 224 -16.24 3.87 4.17
CA PHE A 224 -17.66 3.75 3.89
C PHE A 224 -18.52 4.16 5.11
N THR A 225 -18.20 3.63 6.29
CA THR A 225 -18.92 3.96 7.52
C THR A 225 -18.56 5.36 8.03
N ALA A 226 -17.28 5.74 7.98
CA ALA A 226 -16.80 7.01 8.53
C ALA A 226 -17.34 8.23 7.79
N ILE A 227 -17.43 8.17 6.46
CA ILE A 227 -17.87 9.30 5.64
C ILE A 227 -19.39 9.44 5.63
N GLY A 228 -20.11 8.32 5.65
CA GLY A 228 -21.58 8.31 5.58
C GLY A 228 -22.11 8.93 4.28
N ILE A 229 -23.26 9.60 4.36
CA ILE A 229 -23.94 10.22 3.20
C ILE A 229 -23.58 11.70 3.13
N ASN A 230 -22.39 12.01 2.55
CA ASN A 230 -21.87 13.38 2.42
C ASN A 230 -21.35 13.64 1.00
N HIS A 231 -22.28 13.59 0.03
CA HIS A 231 -21.97 13.76 -1.38
C HIS A 231 -22.44 15.13 -1.90
N ASP A 232 -21.89 15.51 -3.06
CA ASP A 232 -22.39 16.61 -3.84
C ASP A 232 -23.76 16.28 -4.53
N GLU A 233 -24.31 17.23 -5.26
CA GLU A 233 -25.57 17.02 -5.99
C GLU A 233 -25.49 15.89 -7.03
N GLY A 234 -24.29 15.53 -7.48
CA GLY A 234 -24.05 14.44 -8.45
C GLY A 234 -24.05 13.03 -7.84
N TRP A 235 -24.14 12.88 -6.52
CA TRP A 235 -24.28 11.62 -5.78
C TRP A 235 -23.08 10.66 -5.82
N ILE A 236 -21.98 11.03 -6.47
CA ILE A 236 -20.76 10.23 -6.56
C ILE A 236 -19.63 10.89 -5.78
N HIS A 237 -19.42 12.17 -5.99
CA HIS A 237 -18.33 12.91 -5.40
C HIS A 237 -18.71 13.43 -4.02
N LEU A 238 -17.74 13.45 -3.11
CA LEU A 238 -17.94 13.95 -1.77
C LEU A 238 -18.01 15.48 -1.77
N ASN A 239 -18.87 16.01 -0.91
CA ASN A 239 -18.85 17.43 -0.55
C ASN A 239 -17.71 17.71 0.45
N SER A 240 -17.57 18.95 0.89
CA SER A 240 -16.51 19.36 1.82
C SER A 240 -16.56 18.57 3.14
N VAL A 241 -17.74 18.29 3.68
CA VAL A 241 -17.92 17.51 4.91
C VAL A 241 -17.50 16.04 4.69
N GLY A 242 -17.84 15.47 3.53
CA GLY A 242 -17.45 14.12 3.19
C GLY A 242 -15.92 13.99 3.03
N ASN A 243 -15.27 14.95 2.43
CA ASN A 243 -13.80 14.98 2.32
C ASN A 243 -13.12 15.17 3.69
N GLU A 244 -13.67 16.02 4.57
CA GLU A 244 -13.20 16.16 5.95
C GLU A 244 -13.33 14.84 6.72
N ASN A 245 -14.48 14.18 6.64
CA ASN A 245 -14.68 12.89 7.26
C ASN A 245 -13.73 11.82 6.71
N TRP A 246 -13.41 11.87 5.42
CA TRP A 246 -12.43 10.96 4.82
C TRP A 246 -11.03 11.17 5.40
N TYR A 247 -10.56 12.42 5.44
CA TYR A 247 -9.28 12.75 6.08
C TYR A 247 -9.27 12.29 7.55
N ASN A 248 -10.33 12.59 8.31
CA ASN A 248 -10.45 12.18 9.70
C ASN A 248 -10.43 10.65 9.85
N ALA A 249 -11.04 9.90 8.94
CA ALA A 249 -10.99 8.44 8.97
C ALA A 249 -9.57 7.90 8.86
N ILE A 250 -8.73 8.51 8.02
CA ILE A 250 -7.31 8.15 7.91
C ILE A 250 -6.57 8.46 9.22
N VAL A 251 -6.76 9.67 9.76
CA VAL A 251 -6.11 10.13 11.00
C VAL A 251 -6.52 9.24 12.19
N ASP A 252 -7.81 8.98 12.33
CA ASP A 252 -8.36 8.18 13.43
C ASP A 252 -7.89 6.72 13.32
N TYR A 253 -7.80 6.18 12.10
CA TYR A 253 -7.26 4.84 11.88
C TYR A 253 -5.80 4.74 12.33
N ALA A 254 -4.97 5.69 11.91
CA ALA A 254 -3.56 5.71 12.30
C ALA A 254 -3.39 5.81 13.82
N LYS A 255 -4.15 6.72 14.48
CA LYS A 255 -4.13 6.89 15.94
C LYS A 255 -4.63 5.65 16.69
N ALA A 256 -5.74 5.06 16.27
CA ALA A 256 -6.35 3.90 16.93
C ALA A 256 -5.44 2.66 16.89
N ASN A 257 -4.60 2.56 15.86
CA ASN A 257 -3.68 1.44 15.67
C ASN A 257 -2.23 1.78 16.05
N ASN A 258 -1.98 2.97 16.62
CA ASN A 258 -0.63 3.46 17.00
C ASN A 258 0.37 3.35 15.85
N ILE A 259 -0.06 3.67 14.61
CA ILE A 259 0.79 3.59 13.44
C ILE A 259 1.65 4.86 13.38
N PRO A 260 2.99 4.75 13.35
CA PRO A 260 3.89 5.91 13.29
C PRO A 260 3.83 6.61 11.93
N GLU A 261 4.48 7.75 11.85
CA GLU A 261 4.71 8.54 10.64
C GLU A 261 5.32 7.73 9.49
#